data_77fc95646b4d65e7d4b6001410ee7ba7
#
_entry.id   77fc95646b4d65e7d4b6001410ee7ba7
#
_cell.length_a   1.000
_cell.length_b   1.000
_cell.length_c   1.000
_cell.angle_alpha   90.00
_cell.angle_beta   90.00
_cell.angle_gamma   90.00
#
_symmetry.space_group_name_H-M   'P 1'
#
loop_
_entity.id
_entity.type
_entity.pdbx_description
1 polymer ?
#
loop_
_entity_poly.entity_id
_entity_poly.type
_entity_poly.pdbx_seq_one_letter_code
_entity_poly.pdbx_strand_id
1 'polypeptide(L)'
;MTITSLRQLMVQTRAAVRMPRGRRYSSRQATYLHLSPAVRDALANGEPVVALESTIISHGMPYPQNVETARQVEQIVKENGATPATIALIDGKIHVGLGDAELEQLGKSGKSAIKTSRRDMAAVLS
;
A
#
# COMPACT_ATOMS: atom_id res chain seq x y z
N MET A 1 10.37 -19.40 1.28
CA MET A 1 9.14 -19.40 0.46
C MET A 1 9.56 -19.35 -1.00
N THR A 2 9.23 -20.37 -1.77
CA THR A 2 9.56 -20.46 -3.19
C THR A 2 8.67 -19.49 -4.00
N ILE A 3 9.23 -18.89 -5.06
CA ILE A 3 8.57 -17.95 -5.99
C ILE A 3 7.22 -18.46 -6.53
N THR A 4 7.02 -19.76 -6.57
CA THR A 4 5.76 -20.41 -6.97
C THR A 4 4.57 -20.07 -6.04
N SER A 5 4.84 -19.85 -4.75
CA SER A 5 3.83 -19.52 -3.75
C SER A 5 3.30 -18.08 -3.89
N LEU A 6 4.17 -17.14 -4.30
CA LEU A 6 3.79 -15.73 -4.56
C LEU A 6 2.90 -15.58 -5.81
N ARG A 7 3.15 -16.39 -6.87
CA ARG A 7 2.27 -16.42 -8.05
C ARG A 7 0.87 -16.93 -7.70
N GLN A 8 0.76 -17.90 -6.82
CA GLN A 8 -0.52 -18.47 -6.40
C GLN A 8 -1.30 -17.51 -5.49
N LEU A 9 -0.61 -16.72 -4.65
CA LEU A 9 -1.22 -15.68 -3.84
C LEU A 9 -1.77 -14.53 -4.70
N MET A 10 -1.08 -14.16 -5.79
CA MET A 10 -1.53 -13.10 -6.71
C MET A 10 -2.74 -13.52 -7.57
N VAL A 11 -2.94 -14.81 -7.84
CA VAL A 11 -4.11 -15.31 -8.59
C VAL A 11 -5.40 -15.22 -7.76
N GLN A 12 -5.29 -15.26 -6.43
CA GLN A 12 -6.47 -15.15 -5.55
C GLN A 12 -6.89 -13.70 -5.25
N THR A 13 -6.02 -12.72 -5.51
CA THR A 13 -6.30 -11.28 -5.29
C THR A 13 -6.85 -10.57 -6.54
N ARG A 14 -7.44 -11.27 -7.49
CA ARG A 14 -8.16 -10.69 -8.65
C ARG A 14 -9.53 -10.11 -8.26
N ALA A 15 -9.64 -9.41 -7.19
CA ALA A 15 -10.73 -8.47 -6.96
C ALA A 15 -10.29 -7.09 -7.47
N ALA A 16 -10.26 -6.91 -8.79
CA ALA A 16 -10.25 -5.58 -9.37
C ALA A 16 -11.57 -4.91 -8.95
N VAL A 17 -11.54 -4.11 -7.91
CA VAL A 17 -12.65 -3.24 -7.56
C VAL A 17 -12.76 -2.22 -8.68
N ARG A 18 -13.66 -2.49 -9.63
CA ARG A 18 -14.03 -1.55 -10.68
C ARG A 18 -14.80 -0.42 -10.01
N MET A 19 -14.12 0.66 -9.69
CA MET A 19 -14.77 1.87 -9.18
C MET A 19 -15.79 2.39 -10.20
N PRO A 20 -17.03 2.67 -9.81
CA PRO A 20 -18.01 3.28 -10.72
C PRO A 20 -17.49 4.65 -11.17
N ARG A 21 -17.47 4.87 -12.50
CA ARG A 21 -17.16 6.17 -13.09
C ARG A 21 -18.10 7.22 -12.50
N GLY A 22 -17.56 8.23 -11.84
CA GLY A 22 -18.33 9.43 -11.49
C GLY A 22 -18.51 9.79 -10.01
N ARG A 23 -17.99 9.05 -9.04
CA ARG A 23 -17.95 9.53 -7.66
C ARG A 23 -16.79 10.49 -7.46
N ARG A 24 -17.09 11.79 -7.46
CA ARG A 24 -16.16 12.80 -6.93
C ARG A 24 -15.97 12.52 -5.44
N TYR A 25 -14.76 12.24 -5.03
CA TYR A 25 -14.39 12.18 -3.62
C TYR A 25 -14.74 13.56 -2.98
N SER A 26 -15.57 13.53 -1.94
CA SER A 26 -15.92 14.74 -1.19
C SER A 26 -14.64 15.34 -0.58
N SER A 27 -14.52 16.66 -0.66
CA SER A 27 -13.37 17.42 -0.15
C SER A 27 -13.07 17.20 1.35
N ARG A 28 -14.04 16.74 2.13
CA ARG A 28 -13.87 16.40 3.56
C ARG A 28 -13.09 15.09 3.79
N GLN A 29 -13.05 14.16 2.82
CA GLN A 29 -12.25 12.92 2.93
C GLN A 29 -10.79 13.15 2.53
N ALA A 30 -10.46 14.28 1.89
CA ALA A 30 -9.12 14.59 1.44
C ALA A 30 -8.12 14.91 2.57
N THR A 31 -8.60 15.17 3.80
CA THR A 31 -7.73 15.62 4.90
C THR A 31 -6.85 14.50 5.47
N TYR A 32 -7.35 13.25 5.47
CA TYR A 32 -6.64 12.10 6.04
C TYR A 32 -6.10 11.12 5.01
N LEU A 33 -6.45 11.27 3.73
CA LEU A 33 -6.07 10.35 2.67
C LEU A 33 -5.07 11.00 1.71
N HIS A 34 -3.87 10.47 1.66
CA HIS A 34 -2.82 10.88 0.73
C HIS A 34 -2.62 9.79 -0.32
N LEU A 35 -2.99 10.08 -1.57
CA LEU A 35 -2.72 9.21 -2.72
C LEU A 35 -1.41 9.62 -3.38
N SER A 36 -0.53 8.67 -3.64
CA SER A 36 0.64 8.94 -4.48
C SER A 36 0.21 9.38 -5.89
N PRO A 37 1.04 10.15 -6.60
CA PRO A 37 0.73 10.55 -7.98
C PRO A 37 0.40 9.35 -8.87
N ALA A 38 1.20 8.29 -8.82
CA ALA A 38 1.00 7.08 -9.61
C ALA A 38 -0.35 6.41 -9.35
N VAL A 39 -0.76 6.29 -8.08
CA VAL A 39 -2.06 5.70 -7.70
C VAL A 39 -3.21 6.60 -8.16
N ARG A 40 -3.07 7.92 -7.99
CA ARG A 40 -4.08 8.90 -8.43
C ARG A 40 -4.32 8.82 -9.93
N ASP A 41 -3.24 8.79 -10.71
CA ASP A 41 -3.30 8.74 -12.17
C ASP A 41 -3.90 7.42 -12.65
N ALA A 42 -3.47 6.30 -12.08
CA ALA A 42 -4.03 4.98 -12.39
C ALA A 42 -5.54 4.92 -12.12
N LEU A 43 -5.99 5.45 -10.98
CA LEU A 43 -7.42 5.50 -10.65
C LEU A 43 -8.20 6.42 -11.61
N ALA A 44 -7.63 7.58 -11.98
CA ALA A 44 -8.26 8.52 -12.92
C ALA A 44 -8.41 7.90 -14.32
N ASN A 45 -7.42 7.12 -14.75
CA ASN A 45 -7.42 6.44 -16.04
C ASN A 45 -8.21 5.12 -16.05
N GLY A 46 -8.67 4.65 -14.90
CA GLY A 46 -9.36 3.36 -14.77
C GLY A 46 -8.42 2.16 -14.91
N GLU A 47 -7.14 2.37 -14.63
CA GLU A 47 -6.11 1.33 -14.62
C GLU A 47 -6.18 0.48 -13.33
N PRO A 48 -5.74 -0.77 -13.35
CA PRO A 48 -5.79 -1.63 -12.19
C PRO A 48 -4.80 -1.16 -11.10
N VAL A 49 -5.28 -1.09 -9.86
CA VAL A 49 -4.47 -0.76 -8.68
C VAL A 49 -4.55 -1.93 -7.70
N VAL A 50 -3.40 -2.35 -7.17
CA VAL A 50 -3.30 -3.42 -6.17
C VAL A 50 -2.87 -2.80 -4.84
N ALA A 51 -3.78 -2.83 -3.86
CA ALA A 51 -3.48 -2.43 -2.50
C ALA A 51 -2.60 -3.48 -1.83
N LEU A 52 -1.50 -3.04 -1.23
CA LEU A 52 -0.56 -3.88 -0.50
C LEU A 52 -0.54 -3.44 0.97
N GLU A 53 -0.73 -4.38 1.87
CA GLU A 53 -0.58 -4.12 3.30
C GLU A 53 0.90 -4.03 3.68
N SER A 54 1.22 -3.38 4.79
CA SER A 54 2.59 -3.05 5.16
C SER A 54 3.11 -3.78 6.41
N THR A 55 2.37 -4.76 6.94
CA THR A 55 2.78 -5.52 8.13
C THR A 55 4.11 -6.26 7.92
N ILE A 56 4.33 -6.80 6.73
CA ILE A 56 5.59 -7.51 6.41
C ILE A 56 6.79 -6.57 6.48
N ILE A 57 6.61 -5.30 6.16
CA ILE A 57 7.66 -4.28 6.19
C ILE A 57 8.02 -3.92 7.62
N SER A 58 7.01 -3.69 8.48
CA SER A 58 7.23 -3.23 9.84
C SER A 58 7.47 -4.36 10.84
N HIS A 59 6.86 -5.53 10.67
CA HIS A 59 6.87 -6.61 11.67
C HIS A 59 7.31 -7.98 11.13
N GLY A 60 7.37 -8.15 9.81
CA GLY A 60 7.61 -9.46 9.20
C GLY A 60 9.08 -9.84 9.05
N MET A 61 9.93 -8.88 8.73
CA MET A 61 11.36 -9.12 8.44
C MET A 61 12.24 -8.00 9.01
N PRO A 62 13.54 -8.29 9.31
CA PRO A 62 14.48 -7.27 9.71
C PRO A 62 14.84 -6.36 8.51
N TYR A 63 15.25 -5.13 8.81
CA TYR A 63 15.87 -4.23 7.85
C TYR A 63 17.28 -4.74 7.49
N PRO A 64 17.75 -4.69 6.23
CA PRO A 64 17.10 -4.09 5.04
C PRO A 64 16.20 -5.06 4.25
N GLN A 65 16.13 -6.33 4.59
CA GLN A 65 15.39 -7.37 3.84
C GLN A 65 13.90 -7.05 3.67
N ASN A 66 13.30 -6.42 4.68
CA ASN A 66 11.89 -6.00 4.64
C ASN A 66 11.62 -5.00 3.49
N VAL A 67 12.47 -4.02 3.31
CA VAL A 67 12.35 -3.02 2.22
C VAL A 67 12.63 -3.64 0.86
N GLU A 68 13.65 -4.48 0.76
CA GLU A 68 13.98 -5.19 -0.48
C GLU A 68 12.82 -6.09 -0.93
N THR A 69 12.22 -6.82 0.00
CA THR A 69 11.04 -7.67 -0.28
C THR A 69 9.85 -6.83 -0.74
N ALA A 70 9.59 -5.70 -0.08
CA ALA A 70 8.50 -4.81 -0.47
C ALA A 70 8.69 -4.27 -1.90
N ARG A 71 9.91 -3.83 -2.25
CA ARG A 71 10.25 -3.37 -3.60
C ARG A 71 10.07 -4.47 -4.64
N GLN A 72 10.47 -5.70 -4.32
CA GLN A 72 10.28 -6.85 -5.21
C GLN A 72 8.79 -7.14 -5.46
N VAL A 73 7.96 -7.09 -4.41
CA VAL A 73 6.51 -7.29 -4.54
C VAL A 73 5.88 -6.18 -5.39
N GLU A 74 6.24 -4.92 -5.17
CA GLU A 74 5.76 -3.80 -5.99
C GLU A 74 6.19 -3.95 -7.46
N GLN A 75 7.42 -4.40 -7.70
CA GLN A 75 7.93 -4.63 -9.05
C GLN A 75 7.13 -5.73 -9.77
N ILE A 76 6.84 -6.84 -9.07
CA ILE A 76 6.02 -7.93 -9.62
C ILE A 76 4.61 -7.43 -10.00
N VAL A 77 4.01 -6.56 -9.18
CA VAL A 77 2.71 -5.95 -9.48
C VAL A 77 2.79 -5.11 -10.75
N LYS A 78 3.83 -4.26 -10.89
CA LYS A 78 4.06 -3.42 -12.08
C LYS A 78 4.26 -4.27 -13.34
N GLU A 79 5.06 -5.32 -13.26
CA GLU A 79 5.32 -6.24 -14.38
C GLU A 79 4.05 -6.98 -14.85
N ASN A 80 3.07 -7.14 -13.99
CA ASN A 80 1.77 -7.72 -14.33
C ASN A 80 0.72 -6.67 -14.74
N GLY A 81 1.12 -5.44 -15.03
CA GLY A 81 0.27 -4.41 -15.60
C GLY A 81 -0.65 -3.72 -14.60
N ALA A 82 -0.31 -3.71 -13.31
CA ALA A 82 -1.06 -3.01 -12.28
C ALA A 82 -0.17 -2.00 -11.52
N THR A 83 -0.79 -1.01 -10.93
CA THR A 83 -0.11 -0.03 -10.08
C THR A 83 -0.12 -0.52 -8.63
N PRO A 84 1.03 -0.74 -7.99
CA PRO A 84 1.09 -1.11 -6.59
C PRO A 84 0.76 0.10 -5.70
N ALA A 85 0.02 -0.14 -4.64
CA ALA A 85 -0.37 0.86 -3.66
C ALA A 85 -0.12 0.32 -2.26
N THR A 86 1.12 0.39 -1.80
CA THR A 86 1.47 0.03 -0.41
C THR A 86 0.84 1.05 0.52
N ILE A 87 0.09 0.58 1.53
CA ILE A 87 -0.67 1.42 2.44
C ILE A 87 0.00 1.46 3.81
N ALA A 88 0.20 2.66 4.33
CA ALA A 88 0.68 2.88 5.69
C ALA A 88 0.03 4.14 6.30
N LEU A 89 0.02 4.21 7.63
CA LEU A 89 -0.32 5.42 8.35
C LEU A 89 0.97 6.13 8.77
N ILE A 90 1.13 7.35 8.27
CA ILE A 90 2.31 8.19 8.54
C ILE A 90 1.81 9.58 8.94
N ASP A 91 2.27 10.08 10.07
CA ASP A 91 1.93 11.41 10.58
C ASP A 91 0.41 11.71 10.59
N GLY A 92 -0.38 10.76 11.08
CA GLY A 92 -1.84 10.90 11.19
C GLY A 92 -2.58 10.89 9.85
N LYS A 93 -1.92 10.45 8.76
CA LYS A 93 -2.53 10.34 7.42
C LYS A 93 -2.41 8.93 6.89
N ILE A 94 -3.41 8.54 6.11
CA ILE A 94 -3.41 7.27 5.37
C ILE A 94 -2.71 7.51 4.04
N HIS A 95 -1.51 6.99 3.88
CA HIS A 95 -0.79 7.00 2.61
C HIS A 95 -1.16 5.77 1.80
N VAL A 96 -1.57 5.99 0.55
CA VAL A 96 -1.91 4.95 -0.43
C VAL A 96 -0.94 5.08 -1.61
N GLY A 97 -0.01 4.17 -1.67
CA GLY A 97 1.18 4.24 -2.50
C GLY A 97 2.29 5.00 -1.77
N LEU A 98 3.29 4.27 -1.27
CA LEU A 98 4.46 4.86 -0.63
C LEU A 98 5.51 5.21 -1.68
N GLY A 99 6.19 6.35 -1.48
CA GLY A 99 7.43 6.64 -2.18
C GLY A 99 8.61 5.87 -1.58
N ASP A 100 9.75 5.83 -2.29
CA ASP A 100 10.95 5.13 -1.82
C ASP A 100 11.43 5.61 -0.44
N ALA A 101 11.38 6.90 -0.17
CA ALA A 101 11.76 7.47 1.12
C ALA A 101 10.84 7.03 2.26
N GLU A 102 9.53 7.01 2.02
CA GLU A 102 8.53 6.57 2.99
C GLU A 102 8.63 5.06 3.26
N LEU A 103 8.86 4.28 2.21
CA LEU A 103 9.07 2.84 2.31
C LEU A 103 10.32 2.52 3.13
N GLU A 104 11.41 3.23 2.89
CA GLU A 104 12.67 3.10 3.61
C GLU A 104 12.52 3.50 5.08
N GLN A 105 11.82 4.61 5.36
CA GLN A 105 11.53 5.06 6.72
C GLN A 105 10.69 4.04 7.49
N LEU A 106 9.64 3.50 6.85
CA LEU A 106 8.80 2.47 7.44
C LEU A 106 9.60 1.19 7.75
N GLY A 107 10.47 0.78 6.83
CA GLY A 107 11.33 -0.38 7.01
C GLY A 107 12.32 -0.22 8.17
N LYS A 108 12.90 0.96 8.32
CA LYS A 108 13.82 1.29 9.44
C LYS A 108 13.09 1.38 10.78
N SER A 109 11.84 1.88 10.79
CA SER A 109 11.01 1.94 12.00
C SER A 109 10.75 0.54 12.57
N GLY A 110 10.62 -0.46 11.73
CA GLY A 110 10.49 -1.85 12.12
C GLY A 110 9.42 -2.05 13.21
N LYS A 111 9.77 -2.74 14.28
CA LYS A 111 8.87 -3.07 15.39
C LYS A 111 8.41 -1.87 16.21
N SER A 112 8.99 -0.68 16.04
CA SER A 112 8.52 0.54 16.69
C SER A 112 7.26 1.11 16.03
N ALA A 113 6.97 0.70 14.79
CA ALA A 113 5.71 1.02 14.13
C ALA A 113 4.54 0.28 14.80
N ILE A 114 3.41 0.94 14.95
CA ILE A 114 2.22 0.35 15.55
C ILE A 114 1.45 -0.43 14.49
N LYS A 115 1.20 -1.71 14.75
CA LYS A 115 0.30 -2.50 13.92
C LYS A 115 -1.13 -2.01 14.11
N THR A 116 -1.68 -1.34 13.09
CA THR A 116 -2.99 -0.71 13.14
C THR A 116 -4.03 -1.55 12.40
N SER A 117 -5.18 -1.73 13.02
CA SER A 117 -6.36 -2.34 12.43
C SER A 117 -7.50 -1.31 12.33
N ARG A 118 -8.61 -1.71 11.70
CA ARG A 118 -9.79 -0.85 11.58
C ARG A 118 -10.27 -0.28 12.92
N ARG A 119 -10.09 -1.01 14.01
CA ARG A 119 -10.51 -0.59 15.36
C ARG A 119 -9.65 0.54 15.92
N ASP A 120 -8.41 0.64 15.47
CA ASP A 120 -7.41 1.56 16.00
C ASP A 120 -7.39 2.90 15.23
N MET A 121 -8.11 2.98 14.09
CA MET A 121 -8.08 4.12 13.16
C MET A 121 -8.42 5.44 13.84
N ALA A 122 -9.41 5.46 14.72
CA ALA A 122 -9.81 6.69 15.41
C ALA A 122 -8.71 7.23 16.33
N ALA A 123 -7.97 6.36 16.99
CA ALA A 123 -6.87 6.73 17.88
C ALA A 123 -5.60 7.15 17.12
N VAL A 124 -5.36 6.55 15.96
CA VAL A 124 -4.14 6.80 15.16
C VAL A 124 -4.28 8.05 14.28
N LEU A 125 -5.51 8.44 13.91
CA LEU A 125 -5.79 9.62 13.08
C LEU A 125 -6.14 10.86 13.92
N SER A 126 -6.24 10.73 15.22
CA SER A 126 -6.44 11.86 16.14
C SER A 126 -5.07 12.50 16.45
#